data_0529b50dd6a39fddd69ddcfd0b6e0d22
#
_entry.id   0529b50dd6a39fddd69ddcfd0b6e0d22
#
_cell.length_a   1.000
_cell.length_b   1.000
_cell.length_c   1.000
_cell.angle_alpha   90.00
_cell.angle_beta   90.00
_cell.angle_gamma   90.00
#
_symmetry.space_group_name_H-M   'P 1'
#
loop_
_entity.id
_entity.type
_entity.pdbx_description
1 polymer ?
#
loop_
_entity_poly.entity_id
_entity_poly.type
_entity_poly.pdbx_seq_one_letter_code
_entity_poly.pdbx_strand_id
1 'polypeptide(L)'
;ESFIDTLIETEDEYSVHLKIDTGMHRLGCPPGKFYDLYKKIIDSNLNLIGFCTHFPLADTDEAETKKSIELFEKTISDIDTTNMILHVDNSASSLYKLDNSFNMARVGIAAYGVQITAVDNENELIPTMEIKTRISNLQVRKKGEAVSYGKAQRLSRDSIIATAPIGYGDGYPWNSFPDGKVIVNNKFCNLIGRVTMDQILFDVTDVNVQIDDEVTVLGNSMDGKLNISVSEIAQWNKTIEWEILTNMSKRLERVEVE
;
A
#
# COMPACT_ATOMS: atom_id res chain seq x y z
N GLU A 1 5.76 7.68 27.58
CA GLU A 1 5.62 7.95 29.02
C GLU A 1 4.37 8.81 29.26
N SER A 2 4.29 10.02 28.72
CA SER A 2 3.14 10.93 28.90
C SER A 2 1.78 10.31 28.50
N PHE A 3 1.72 9.46 27.49
CA PHE A 3 0.48 8.79 27.09
C PHE A 3 -0.02 7.77 28.13
N ILE A 4 0.90 7.04 28.76
CA ILE A 4 0.57 6.13 29.87
C ILE A 4 0.01 6.94 31.06
N ASP A 5 0.64 8.07 31.38
CA ASP A 5 0.16 8.95 32.45
C ASP A 5 -1.24 9.45 32.20
N THR A 6 -1.53 9.91 30.97
CA THR A 6 -2.87 10.33 30.55
C THR A 6 -3.90 9.21 30.71
N LEU A 7 -3.57 7.96 30.31
CA LEU A 7 -4.49 6.84 30.46
C LEU A 7 -4.78 6.50 31.92
N ILE A 8 -3.78 6.56 32.79
CA ILE A 8 -3.91 6.32 34.22
C ILE A 8 -4.84 7.40 34.86
N GLU A 9 -4.69 8.65 34.43
CA GLU A 9 -5.48 9.79 34.94
C GLU A 9 -6.98 9.72 34.55
N THR A 10 -7.36 8.93 33.52
CA THR A 10 -8.78 8.79 33.13
C THR A 10 -9.59 7.95 34.10
N GLU A 11 -8.95 7.19 35.00
CA GLU A 11 -9.59 6.23 35.92
C GLU A 11 -10.39 5.11 35.24
N ASP A 12 -10.39 5.04 33.90
CA ASP A 12 -11.03 3.98 33.11
C ASP A 12 -10.13 2.73 33.04
N GLU A 13 -10.75 1.57 32.90
CA GLU A 13 -10.01 0.32 32.66
C GLU A 13 -9.75 0.14 31.16
N TYR A 14 -8.49 0.27 30.76
CA TYR A 14 -8.06 -0.01 29.38
C TYR A 14 -7.18 -1.25 29.30
N SER A 15 -7.47 -2.11 28.33
CA SER A 15 -6.53 -3.17 27.94
C SER A 15 -5.46 -2.57 27.02
N VAL A 16 -4.20 -2.70 27.40
CA VAL A 16 -3.07 -2.05 26.72
C VAL A 16 -1.98 -3.03 26.33
N HIS A 17 -1.25 -2.68 25.27
CA HIS A 17 0.00 -3.34 24.91
C HIS A 17 1.17 -2.36 25.11
N LEU A 18 2.22 -2.80 25.78
CA LEU A 18 3.44 -2.00 25.89
C LEU A 18 4.32 -2.24 24.67
N LYS A 19 4.56 -1.17 23.90
CA LYS A 19 5.41 -1.22 22.72
C LYS A 19 6.85 -0.92 23.06
N ILE A 20 7.76 -1.79 22.60
CA ILE A 20 9.21 -1.66 22.73
C ILE A 20 9.76 -1.17 21.38
N ASP A 21 10.63 -0.18 21.42
CA ASP A 21 11.33 0.28 20.21
C ASP A 21 12.62 -0.51 20.02
N THR A 22 12.65 -1.37 19.02
CA THR A 22 13.79 -2.22 18.67
C THR A 22 14.52 -1.75 17.42
N GLY A 23 14.34 -0.48 17.03
CA GLY A 23 15.07 0.10 15.89
C GLY A 23 14.23 0.97 14.94
N MET A 24 12.89 1.01 15.09
CA MET A 24 12.04 1.85 14.24
C MET A 24 12.12 3.34 14.61
N HIS A 25 12.38 3.67 15.87
CA HIS A 25 12.53 5.03 16.41
C HIS A 25 11.38 5.99 16.12
N ARG A 26 10.17 5.46 16.02
CA ARG A 26 8.94 6.22 15.75
C ARG A 26 8.01 6.27 16.96
N LEU A 27 7.73 5.14 17.56
CA LEU A 27 6.88 4.97 18.75
C LEU A 27 7.35 3.75 19.53
N GLY A 28 7.20 3.79 20.85
CA GLY A 28 7.58 2.72 21.77
C GLY A 28 8.59 3.20 22.81
N CYS A 29 8.75 2.44 23.86
CA CYS A 29 9.78 2.72 24.86
C CYS A 29 11.12 2.11 24.43
N PRO A 30 12.24 2.79 24.68
CA PRO A 30 13.55 2.15 24.53
C PRO A 30 13.69 0.98 25.51
N PRO A 31 14.41 -0.11 25.14
CA PRO A 31 14.58 -1.29 26.01
C PRO A 31 15.02 -0.95 27.44
N GLY A 32 15.93 0.00 27.61
CA GLY A 32 16.39 0.43 28.93
C GLY A 32 15.36 1.12 29.83
N LYS A 33 14.20 1.50 29.27
CA LYS A 33 13.07 2.10 30.01
C LYS A 33 11.88 1.14 30.19
N PHE A 34 11.98 -0.07 29.59
CA PHE A 34 10.88 -1.03 29.55
C PHE A 34 10.39 -1.42 30.93
N TYR A 35 11.29 -1.79 31.85
CA TYR A 35 10.92 -2.29 33.16
C TYR A 35 10.24 -1.23 34.05
N ASP A 36 10.69 0.02 33.97
CA ASP A 36 10.07 1.12 34.71
C ASP A 36 8.61 1.36 34.23
N LEU A 37 8.40 1.34 32.91
CA LEU A 37 7.07 1.52 32.33
C LEU A 37 6.18 0.29 32.55
N TYR A 38 6.73 -0.92 32.47
CA TYR A 38 6.04 -2.17 32.81
C TYR A 38 5.49 -2.11 34.23
N LYS A 39 6.33 -1.79 35.21
CA LYS A 39 5.92 -1.63 36.61
C LYS A 39 4.83 -0.57 36.76
N LYS A 40 5.01 0.57 36.15
CA LYS A 40 4.04 1.66 36.20
C LYS A 40 2.65 1.23 35.71
N ILE A 41 2.59 0.41 34.65
CA ILE A 41 1.33 -0.12 34.13
C ILE A 41 0.74 -1.14 35.10
N ILE A 42 1.56 -2.10 35.61
CA ILE A 42 1.07 -3.14 36.54
C ILE A 42 0.56 -2.55 37.84
N ASP A 43 1.16 -1.45 38.33
CA ASP A 43 0.78 -0.75 39.56
C ASP A 43 -0.41 0.23 39.36
N SER A 44 -1.00 0.28 38.14
CA SER A 44 -2.08 1.18 37.78
C SER A 44 -3.43 0.45 37.57
N ASN A 45 -4.46 1.19 37.13
CA ASN A 45 -5.75 0.67 36.67
C ASN A 45 -5.74 0.08 35.26
N LEU A 46 -4.59 0.08 34.58
CA LEU A 46 -4.48 -0.45 33.22
C LEU A 46 -4.30 -1.96 33.21
N ASN A 47 -4.97 -2.65 32.29
CA ASN A 47 -4.84 -4.07 32.08
C ASN A 47 -3.81 -4.34 30.97
N LEU A 48 -2.58 -4.72 31.34
CA LEU A 48 -1.53 -5.06 30.39
C LEU A 48 -1.77 -6.45 29.81
N ILE A 49 -2.11 -6.53 28.52
CA ILE A 49 -2.45 -7.79 27.85
C ILE A 49 -1.40 -8.24 26.82
N GLY A 50 -0.37 -7.44 26.56
CA GLY A 50 0.64 -7.84 25.58
C GLY A 50 1.80 -6.89 25.39
N PHE A 51 2.76 -7.36 24.59
CA PHE A 51 3.93 -6.60 24.16
C PHE A 51 4.07 -6.61 22.64
N CYS A 52 4.64 -5.55 22.10
CA CYS A 52 4.88 -5.47 20.67
C CYS A 52 6.13 -4.66 20.29
N THR A 53 6.59 -4.89 19.08
CA THR A 53 7.53 -4.02 18.39
C THR A 53 7.11 -3.80 16.93
N HIS A 54 7.93 -3.13 16.13
CA HIS A 54 7.73 -2.95 14.70
C HIS A 54 9.07 -2.88 13.98
N PHE A 55 9.20 -3.66 12.93
CA PHE A 55 10.45 -3.78 12.18
C PHE A 55 10.60 -2.69 11.13
N PRO A 56 11.74 -2.00 11.07
CA PRO A 56 12.00 -0.99 10.04
C PRO A 56 12.35 -1.58 8.66
N LEU A 57 12.93 -2.78 8.60
CA LEU A 57 13.57 -3.36 7.41
C LEU A 57 13.11 -4.79 7.11
N ALA A 58 11.89 -5.16 7.53
CA ALA A 58 11.40 -6.53 7.34
C ALA A 58 11.24 -6.95 5.87
N ASP A 59 11.16 -6.00 4.97
CA ASP A 59 11.03 -6.18 3.52
C ASP A 59 12.37 -6.25 2.79
N THR A 60 13.46 -5.78 3.41
CA THR A 60 14.76 -5.57 2.74
C THR A 60 15.95 -6.18 3.44
N ASP A 61 15.90 -6.41 4.77
CA ASP A 61 17.02 -6.93 5.55
C ASP A 61 16.55 -7.89 6.66
N GLU A 62 16.64 -9.19 6.34
CA GLU A 62 16.28 -10.26 7.28
C GLU A 62 17.21 -10.29 8.50
N ALA A 63 18.50 -10.00 8.34
CA ALA A 63 19.47 -10.07 9.43
C ALA A 63 19.21 -8.98 10.48
N GLU A 64 18.91 -7.75 10.04
CA GLU A 64 18.52 -6.65 10.94
C GLU A 64 17.16 -6.93 11.59
N THR A 65 16.25 -7.57 10.88
CA THR A 65 14.96 -7.97 11.45
C THR A 65 15.13 -9.01 12.56
N LYS A 66 16.00 -10.01 12.37
CA LYS A 66 16.34 -10.99 13.42
C LYS A 66 16.96 -10.34 14.66
N LYS A 67 17.86 -9.37 14.50
CA LYS A 67 18.40 -8.61 15.64
C LYS A 67 17.31 -7.84 16.41
N SER A 68 16.33 -7.30 15.69
CA SER A 68 15.18 -6.64 16.33
C SER A 68 14.31 -7.62 17.12
N ILE A 69 14.16 -8.85 16.65
CA ILE A 69 13.48 -9.94 17.37
C ILE A 69 14.26 -10.31 18.63
N GLU A 70 15.55 -10.60 18.50
CA GLU A 70 16.43 -10.93 19.63
C GLU A 70 16.42 -9.84 20.72
N LEU A 71 16.44 -8.57 20.32
CA LEU A 71 16.36 -7.45 21.25
C LEU A 71 15.01 -7.38 21.95
N PHE A 72 13.90 -7.65 21.23
CA PHE A 72 12.57 -7.72 21.80
C PHE A 72 12.47 -8.86 22.83
N GLU A 73 12.85 -10.07 22.46
CA GLU A 73 12.84 -11.24 23.34
C GLU A 73 13.69 -11.03 24.60
N LYS A 74 14.91 -10.53 24.42
CA LYS A 74 15.80 -10.19 25.54
C LYS A 74 15.18 -9.15 26.48
N THR A 75 14.42 -8.18 25.93
CA THR A 75 13.84 -7.12 26.75
C THR A 75 12.71 -7.64 27.65
N ILE A 76 11.98 -8.65 27.21
CA ILE A 76 10.85 -9.24 27.95
C ILE A 76 11.21 -10.53 28.68
N SER A 77 12.46 -10.99 28.62
CA SER A 77 12.89 -12.32 29.10
C SER A 77 12.58 -12.62 30.58
N ASP A 78 12.54 -11.60 31.43
CA ASP A 78 12.28 -11.72 32.86
C ASP A 78 10.78 -11.62 33.22
N ILE A 79 9.90 -11.52 32.22
CA ILE A 79 8.44 -11.39 32.42
C ILE A 79 7.75 -12.72 32.05
N ASP A 80 6.81 -13.14 32.88
CA ASP A 80 5.91 -14.24 32.50
C ASP A 80 4.94 -13.78 31.41
N THR A 81 5.15 -14.28 30.21
CA THR A 81 4.35 -13.93 29.01
C THR A 81 3.34 -15.00 28.61
N THR A 82 3.11 -16.03 29.46
CA THR A 82 2.30 -17.22 29.14
C THR A 82 0.87 -16.85 28.64
N ASN A 83 0.28 -15.81 29.19
CA ASN A 83 -1.06 -15.34 28.82
C ASN A 83 -1.05 -13.99 28.09
N MET A 84 0.09 -13.58 27.56
CA MET A 84 0.26 -12.30 26.88
C MET A 84 0.14 -12.44 25.38
N ILE A 85 -0.34 -11.39 24.72
CA ILE A 85 -0.31 -11.27 23.27
C ILE A 85 1.04 -10.66 22.87
N LEU A 86 1.84 -11.45 22.16
CA LEU A 86 3.13 -11.01 21.65
C LEU A 86 3.01 -10.82 20.14
N HIS A 87 3.26 -9.60 19.66
CA HIS A 87 3.11 -9.29 18.24
C HIS A 87 4.23 -8.38 17.71
N VAL A 88 5.02 -8.94 16.84
CA VAL A 88 6.14 -8.25 16.19
C VAL A 88 5.93 -8.12 14.68
N ASP A 89 5.31 -9.13 14.06
CA ASP A 89 5.20 -9.26 12.63
C ASP A 89 4.33 -8.18 11.98
N ASN A 90 4.88 -7.60 10.93
CA ASN A 90 4.17 -6.81 9.93
C ASN A 90 3.90 -7.67 8.67
N SER A 91 3.37 -7.09 7.60
CA SER A 91 3.10 -7.83 6.35
C SER A 91 4.33 -8.53 5.80
N ALA A 92 5.49 -7.88 5.79
CA ALA A 92 6.71 -8.45 5.22
C ALA A 92 7.22 -9.65 6.05
N SER A 93 7.41 -9.47 7.37
CA SER A 93 7.89 -10.56 8.22
C SER A 93 6.93 -11.74 8.29
N SER A 94 5.61 -11.49 8.21
CA SER A 94 4.61 -12.56 8.13
C SER A 94 4.75 -13.40 6.86
N LEU A 95 5.11 -12.78 5.72
CA LEU A 95 5.33 -13.45 4.45
C LEU A 95 6.65 -14.23 4.44
N TYR A 96 7.69 -13.73 5.08
CA TYR A 96 8.98 -14.42 5.21
C TYR A 96 8.93 -15.67 6.10
N LYS A 97 7.84 -15.86 6.87
CA LYS A 97 7.73 -16.97 7.84
C LYS A 97 8.97 -17.04 8.74
N LEU A 98 9.41 -15.89 9.23
CA LEU A 98 10.49 -15.85 10.21
C LEU A 98 10.10 -16.73 11.38
N ASP A 99 10.97 -17.69 11.71
CA ASP A 99 10.71 -18.64 12.79
C ASP A 99 10.71 -17.87 14.13
N ASN A 100 9.52 -17.58 14.60
CA ASN A 100 9.29 -16.89 15.87
C ASN A 100 8.09 -17.52 16.58
N SER A 101 8.07 -17.41 17.90
CA SER A 101 7.04 -17.96 18.78
C SER A 101 5.92 -17.00 19.12
N PHE A 102 5.75 -15.92 18.35
CA PHE A 102 4.74 -14.91 18.62
C PHE A 102 3.35 -15.34 18.14
N ASN A 103 2.32 -14.85 18.82
CA ASN A 103 0.98 -15.39 18.69
C ASN A 103 -0.02 -14.47 17.96
N MET A 104 0.45 -13.30 17.44
CA MET A 104 -0.35 -12.42 16.62
C MET A 104 0.50 -11.68 15.60
N ALA A 105 0.00 -11.51 14.38
CA ALA A 105 0.58 -10.68 13.32
C ALA A 105 -0.29 -9.46 13.01
N ARG A 106 0.34 -8.37 12.57
CA ARG A 106 -0.35 -7.14 12.13
C ARG A 106 -0.19 -6.98 10.63
N VAL A 107 -1.06 -7.65 9.88
CA VAL A 107 -1.04 -7.66 8.44
C VAL A 107 -1.75 -6.40 7.90
N GLY A 108 -1.06 -5.63 7.08
CA GLY A 108 -1.59 -4.45 6.40
C GLY A 108 -1.63 -4.66 4.90
N ILE A 109 -0.56 -4.27 4.19
CA ILE A 109 -0.50 -4.27 2.72
C ILE A 109 -0.71 -5.66 2.10
N ALA A 110 -0.26 -6.74 2.75
CA ALA A 110 -0.46 -8.09 2.26
C ALA A 110 -1.94 -8.51 2.27
N ALA A 111 -2.77 -7.93 3.15
CA ALA A 111 -4.22 -8.15 3.14
C ALA A 111 -4.90 -7.53 1.90
N TYR A 112 -4.24 -6.58 1.24
CA TYR A 112 -4.68 -6.03 -0.05
C TYR A 112 -4.14 -6.81 -1.24
N GLY A 113 -3.47 -7.94 -1.00
CA GLY A 113 -2.93 -8.78 -2.06
C GLY A 113 -1.67 -8.22 -2.73
N VAL A 114 -0.94 -7.32 -2.05
CA VAL A 114 0.28 -6.73 -2.60
C VAL A 114 1.50 -7.45 -2.06
N GLN A 115 2.26 -8.05 -2.96
CA GLN A 115 3.54 -8.71 -2.68
C GLN A 115 4.64 -7.65 -2.60
N ILE A 116 5.18 -7.43 -1.39
CA ILE A 116 6.21 -6.40 -1.12
C ILE A 116 7.61 -6.98 -0.92
N THR A 117 7.74 -8.29 -0.99
CA THR A 117 9.00 -8.99 -0.78
C THR A 117 9.34 -9.85 -1.99
N ALA A 118 10.62 -10.01 -2.27
CA ALA A 118 11.12 -10.89 -3.34
C ALA A 118 11.11 -12.38 -2.93
N VAL A 119 10.41 -12.74 -1.86
CA VAL A 119 10.33 -14.13 -1.42
C VAL A 119 9.44 -14.91 -2.36
N ASP A 120 9.96 -15.99 -2.90
CA ASP A 120 9.20 -17.04 -3.56
C ASP A 120 8.25 -17.67 -2.52
N ASN A 121 7.06 -17.10 -2.40
CA ASN A 121 6.02 -17.67 -1.58
C ASN A 121 5.24 -18.67 -2.41
N GLU A 122 5.12 -19.88 -1.89
CA GLU A 122 4.21 -20.91 -2.43
C GLU A 122 2.73 -20.41 -2.44
N ASN A 123 2.44 -19.35 -1.72
CA ASN A 123 1.12 -18.71 -1.66
C ASN A 123 1.17 -17.38 -2.38
N GLU A 124 0.64 -17.34 -3.57
CA GLU A 124 0.42 -16.12 -4.33
C GLU A 124 -0.64 -15.25 -3.62
N LEU A 125 -0.32 -13.99 -3.36
CA LEU A 125 -1.29 -13.04 -2.84
C LEU A 125 -2.23 -12.60 -3.95
N ILE A 126 -3.51 -12.62 -3.69
CA ILE A 126 -4.54 -12.22 -4.65
C ILE A 126 -4.85 -10.73 -4.44
N PRO A 127 -4.62 -9.86 -5.44
CA PRO A 127 -5.01 -8.45 -5.36
C PRO A 127 -6.51 -8.31 -5.10
N THR A 128 -6.87 -7.50 -4.10
CA THR A 128 -8.27 -7.30 -3.68
C THR A 128 -8.93 -6.09 -4.33
N MET A 129 -8.23 -5.36 -5.21
CA MET A 129 -8.75 -4.15 -5.82
C MET A 129 -8.42 -4.09 -7.31
N GLU A 130 -9.42 -3.79 -8.10
CA GLU A 130 -9.29 -3.35 -9.49
C GLU A 130 -9.91 -1.97 -9.66
N ILE A 131 -9.41 -1.18 -10.60
CA ILE A 131 -9.97 0.11 -10.98
C ILE A 131 -10.25 0.10 -12.46
N LYS A 132 -11.52 0.28 -12.79
CA LYS A 132 -12.02 0.31 -14.16
C LYS A 132 -12.77 1.61 -14.42
N THR A 133 -12.73 2.05 -15.65
CA THR A 133 -13.49 3.18 -16.16
C THR A 133 -13.92 2.88 -17.59
N ARG A 134 -14.41 3.86 -18.33
CA ARG A 134 -14.85 3.67 -19.73
C ARG A 134 -14.35 4.81 -20.60
N ILE A 135 -14.21 4.56 -21.90
CA ILE A 135 -13.90 5.60 -22.87
C ILE A 135 -15.09 6.56 -22.96
N SER A 136 -14.88 7.81 -22.60
CA SER A 136 -15.89 8.86 -22.68
C SER A 136 -15.81 9.71 -23.95
N ASN A 137 -14.65 9.72 -24.62
CA ASN A 137 -14.44 10.50 -25.84
C ASN A 137 -13.32 9.92 -26.69
N LEU A 138 -13.45 10.06 -28.03
CA LEU A 138 -12.44 9.69 -29.01
C LEU A 138 -12.19 10.84 -29.99
N GLN A 139 -10.93 11.17 -30.23
CA GLN A 139 -10.54 12.26 -31.13
C GLN A 139 -9.38 11.88 -32.03
N VAL A 140 -9.53 12.09 -33.32
CA VAL A 140 -8.42 11.99 -34.27
C VAL A 140 -7.60 13.29 -34.21
N ARG A 141 -6.29 13.15 -34.03
CA ARG A 141 -5.32 14.25 -33.97
C ARG A 141 -4.20 14.04 -34.98
N LYS A 142 -3.69 15.11 -35.52
CA LYS A 142 -2.65 15.07 -36.56
C LYS A 142 -1.26 15.09 -35.95
N LYS A 143 -0.33 14.48 -36.68
CA LYS A 143 1.09 14.58 -36.38
C LYS A 143 1.50 16.03 -36.11
N GLY A 144 2.27 16.26 -35.04
CA GLY A 144 2.75 17.58 -34.62
C GLY A 144 1.81 18.37 -33.74
N GLU A 145 0.52 17.97 -33.60
CA GLU A 145 -0.37 18.58 -32.61
C GLU A 145 0.12 18.28 -31.20
N ALA A 146 -0.11 19.22 -30.30
CA ALA A 146 0.25 19.07 -28.89
C ALA A 146 -0.98 18.73 -28.04
N VAL A 147 -0.80 17.83 -27.10
CA VAL A 147 -1.87 17.27 -26.26
C VAL A 147 -1.65 17.66 -24.81
N SER A 148 -2.75 17.89 -24.09
CA SER A 148 -2.83 18.13 -22.65
C SER A 148 -2.21 19.45 -22.17
N TYR A 149 -2.30 19.72 -20.87
CA TYR A 149 -1.79 20.92 -20.22
C TYR A 149 -0.29 21.11 -20.44
N GLY A 150 0.10 22.36 -20.69
CA GLY A 150 1.50 22.71 -20.96
C GLY A 150 2.02 22.16 -22.28
N LYS A 151 1.14 21.69 -23.19
CA LYS A 151 1.54 21.00 -24.42
C LYS A 151 2.53 19.88 -24.14
N ALA A 152 2.24 19.10 -23.09
CA ALA A 152 3.15 18.15 -22.48
C ALA A 152 3.73 17.11 -23.47
N GLN A 153 2.96 16.78 -24.51
CA GLN A 153 3.41 15.86 -25.55
C GLN A 153 2.98 16.34 -26.94
N ARG A 154 3.92 16.24 -27.89
CA ARG A 154 3.63 16.39 -29.33
C ARG A 154 3.51 15.02 -29.98
N LEU A 155 2.48 14.88 -30.83
CA LEU A 155 2.23 13.65 -31.55
C LEU A 155 3.28 13.41 -32.63
N SER A 156 3.89 12.24 -32.65
CA SER A 156 4.87 11.84 -33.67
C SER A 156 4.23 11.31 -34.95
N ARG A 157 2.93 10.93 -34.87
CA ARG A 157 2.10 10.42 -35.98
C ARG A 157 0.67 10.93 -35.84
N ASP A 158 -0.14 10.73 -36.87
CA ASP A 158 -1.60 10.85 -36.75
C ASP A 158 -2.06 9.83 -35.73
N SER A 159 -2.85 10.23 -34.76
CA SER A 159 -3.22 9.41 -33.61
C SER A 159 -4.70 9.51 -33.29
N ILE A 160 -5.25 8.44 -32.74
CA ILE A 160 -6.58 8.41 -32.09
C ILE A 160 -6.33 8.50 -30.59
N ILE A 161 -6.84 9.58 -29.97
CA ILE A 161 -6.71 9.82 -28.54
C ILE A 161 -8.04 9.52 -27.87
N ALA A 162 -8.00 8.63 -26.90
CA ALA A 162 -9.13 8.34 -26.03
C ALA A 162 -9.04 9.17 -24.74
N THR A 163 -10.19 9.50 -24.17
CA THR A 163 -10.35 10.13 -22.87
C THR A 163 -11.16 9.21 -21.97
N ALA A 164 -10.73 9.05 -20.73
CA ALA A 164 -11.50 8.35 -19.71
C ALA A 164 -11.65 9.19 -18.44
N PRO A 165 -12.84 9.13 -17.77
CA PRO A 165 -13.14 9.90 -16.58
C PRO A 165 -12.52 9.26 -15.33
N ILE A 166 -11.25 9.54 -15.09
CA ILE A 166 -10.50 9.29 -13.87
C ILE A 166 -9.30 10.24 -13.84
N GLY A 167 -9.00 10.79 -12.68
CA GLY A 167 -7.87 11.70 -12.52
C GLY A 167 -7.38 11.81 -11.08
N TYR A 168 -6.54 12.80 -10.78
CA TYR A 168 -5.97 12.92 -9.45
C TYR A 168 -7.01 13.29 -8.37
N GLY A 169 -8.16 13.83 -8.73
CA GLY A 169 -9.30 14.01 -7.81
C GLY A 169 -9.92 12.70 -7.35
N ASP A 170 -9.72 11.63 -8.12
CA ASP A 170 -10.14 10.27 -7.80
C ASP A 170 -9.05 9.47 -7.09
N GLY A 171 -7.86 10.04 -6.95
CA GLY A 171 -6.69 9.41 -6.36
C GLY A 171 -5.72 8.80 -7.38
N TYR A 172 -6.01 8.88 -8.70
CA TYR A 172 -5.06 8.42 -9.71
C TYR A 172 -3.85 9.38 -9.76
N PRO A 173 -2.61 8.89 -9.63
CA PRO A 173 -1.47 9.77 -9.38
C PRO A 173 -1.15 10.71 -10.55
N TRP A 174 -0.89 11.97 -10.25
CA TRP A 174 -0.60 13.00 -11.25
C TRP A 174 0.67 12.74 -12.06
N ASN A 175 1.70 12.16 -11.43
CA ASN A 175 2.99 11.86 -12.07
C ASN A 175 2.99 10.58 -12.94
N SER A 176 1.83 9.93 -13.17
CA SER A 176 1.77 8.72 -13.99
C SER A 176 2.21 8.93 -15.44
N PHE A 177 2.13 10.16 -15.98
CA PHE A 177 2.72 10.48 -17.27
C PHE A 177 4.23 10.82 -17.11
N PRO A 178 5.14 10.34 -17.99
CA PRO A 178 4.89 9.67 -19.28
C PRO A 178 4.82 8.14 -19.23
N ASP A 179 5.14 7.51 -18.12
CA ASP A 179 5.39 6.05 -18.03
C ASP A 179 4.09 5.24 -17.88
N GLY A 180 3.01 5.90 -17.47
CA GLY A 180 1.73 5.26 -17.22
C GLY A 180 1.04 4.72 -18.47
N LYS A 181 0.27 3.67 -18.27
CA LYS A 181 -0.53 2.99 -19.29
C LYS A 181 -1.86 2.54 -18.70
N VAL A 182 -2.79 2.24 -19.57
CA VAL A 182 -4.07 1.57 -19.28
C VAL A 182 -4.22 0.35 -20.17
N ILE A 183 -5.17 -0.53 -19.86
CA ILE A 183 -5.51 -1.65 -20.74
C ILE A 183 -6.89 -1.40 -21.36
N VAL A 184 -6.97 -1.51 -22.68
CA VAL A 184 -8.24 -1.45 -23.44
C VAL A 184 -8.23 -2.58 -24.45
N ASN A 185 -9.33 -3.35 -24.51
CA ASN A 185 -9.49 -4.48 -25.44
C ASN A 185 -8.26 -5.39 -25.47
N ASN A 186 -7.75 -5.77 -24.27
CA ASN A 186 -6.60 -6.64 -24.07
C ASN A 186 -5.29 -6.10 -24.69
N LYS A 187 -5.11 -4.78 -24.74
CA LYS A 187 -3.87 -4.13 -25.17
C LYS A 187 -3.47 -2.99 -24.24
N PHE A 188 -2.19 -2.83 -24.01
CA PHE A 188 -1.66 -1.65 -23.34
C PHE A 188 -1.76 -0.42 -24.23
N CYS A 189 -2.29 0.67 -23.66
CA CYS A 189 -2.40 1.99 -24.26
C CYS A 189 -1.67 3.00 -23.36
N ASN A 190 -0.64 3.65 -23.90
CA ASN A 190 0.18 4.60 -23.12
C ASN A 190 -0.61 5.89 -22.85
N LEU A 191 -0.43 6.43 -21.65
CA LEU A 191 -0.93 7.78 -21.33
C LEU A 191 -0.31 8.80 -22.28
N ILE A 192 -1.12 9.79 -22.64
CA ILE A 192 -0.70 10.89 -23.48
C ILE A 192 -0.99 12.21 -22.79
N GLY A 193 0.09 12.91 -22.42
CA GLY A 193 -0.02 14.16 -21.68
C GLY A 193 -0.37 13.96 -20.21
N ARG A 194 -0.43 15.06 -19.49
CA ARG A 194 -0.57 15.06 -18.02
C ARG A 194 -1.94 14.57 -17.58
N VAL A 195 -1.95 13.82 -16.49
CA VAL A 195 -3.18 13.49 -15.75
C VAL A 195 -3.83 14.79 -15.27
N THR A 196 -5.15 14.90 -15.43
CA THR A 196 -5.92 16.05 -14.96
C THR A 196 -6.73 15.70 -13.71
N MET A 197 -7.53 16.64 -13.19
CA MET A 197 -8.32 16.39 -11.99
C MET A 197 -9.28 15.21 -12.16
N ASP A 198 -9.95 15.14 -13.31
CA ASP A 198 -11.07 14.21 -13.53
C ASP A 198 -10.91 13.35 -14.78
N GLN A 199 -9.76 13.44 -15.50
CA GLN A 199 -9.59 12.75 -16.79
C GLN A 199 -8.14 12.38 -17.05
N ILE A 200 -7.98 11.25 -17.75
CA ILE A 200 -6.75 10.83 -18.40
C ILE A 200 -6.94 10.74 -19.91
N LEU A 201 -5.85 10.90 -20.64
CA LEU A 201 -5.76 10.75 -22.09
C LEU A 201 -4.78 9.64 -22.41
N PHE A 202 -5.09 8.81 -23.41
CA PHE A 202 -4.22 7.72 -23.84
C PHE A 202 -4.34 7.42 -25.33
N ASP A 203 -3.28 6.91 -25.94
CA ASP A 203 -3.18 6.59 -27.38
C ASP A 203 -3.82 5.23 -27.68
N VAL A 204 -4.86 5.23 -28.50
CA VAL A 204 -5.57 4.01 -28.94
C VAL A 204 -5.45 3.80 -30.46
N THR A 205 -4.49 4.44 -31.12
CA THR A 205 -4.33 4.42 -32.60
C THR A 205 -4.31 2.99 -33.16
N ASP A 206 -3.66 2.06 -32.45
CA ASP A 206 -3.48 0.68 -32.92
C ASP A 206 -4.46 -0.31 -32.25
N VAL A 207 -5.53 0.23 -31.66
CA VAL A 207 -6.56 -0.56 -30.96
C VAL A 207 -7.93 -0.24 -31.55
N ASN A 208 -8.69 -1.26 -31.89
CA ASN A 208 -10.08 -1.05 -32.30
C ASN A 208 -10.93 -0.77 -31.07
N VAL A 209 -11.42 0.44 -30.93
CA VAL A 209 -12.18 0.93 -29.77
C VAL A 209 -13.40 1.75 -30.16
N GLN A 210 -14.35 1.80 -29.25
CA GLN A 210 -15.53 2.65 -29.34
C GLN A 210 -15.80 3.36 -28.01
N ILE A 211 -16.68 4.34 -28.00
CA ILE A 211 -17.17 4.96 -26.77
C ILE A 211 -17.80 3.88 -25.91
N ASP A 212 -17.66 3.98 -24.58
CA ASP A 212 -18.10 3.04 -23.55
C ASP A 212 -17.28 1.73 -23.45
N ASP A 213 -16.27 1.52 -24.27
CA ASP A 213 -15.33 0.42 -24.04
C ASP A 213 -14.68 0.53 -22.66
N GLU A 214 -14.53 -0.60 -21.98
CA GLU A 214 -13.90 -0.69 -20.65
C GLU A 214 -12.42 -0.36 -20.72
N VAL A 215 -11.97 0.41 -19.75
CA VAL A 215 -10.57 0.79 -19.53
C VAL A 215 -10.14 0.28 -18.17
N THR A 216 -9.22 -0.66 -18.13
CA THR A 216 -8.58 -1.08 -16.87
C THR A 216 -7.42 -0.14 -16.54
N VAL A 217 -7.51 0.50 -15.39
CA VAL A 217 -6.51 1.43 -14.85
C VAL A 217 -5.60 0.74 -13.85
N LEU A 218 -6.16 -0.18 -13.06
CA LEU A 218 -5.49 -1.08 -12.14
C LEU A 218 -6.17 -2.44 -12.21
N GLY A 219 -5.42 -3.52 -12.28
CA GLY A 219 -5.96 -4.88 -12.32
C GLY A 219 -5.78 -5.57 -13.66
N ASN A 220 -6.60 -6.59 -13.91
CA ASN A 220 -6.44 -7.49 -15.04
C ASN A 220 -7.19 -7.01 -16.28
N SER A 221 -6.66 -7.37 -17.46
CA SER A 221 -7.40 -7.32 -18.72
C SER A 221 -8.59 -8.30 -18.70
N MET A 222 -9.55 -8.11 -19.62
CA MET A 222 -10.74 -8.96 -19.72
C MET A 222 -10.40 -10.44 -19.97
N ASP A 223 -9.31 -10.73 -20.68
CA ASP A 223 -8.84 -12.11 -20.95
C ASP A 223 -7.84 -12.62 -19.89
N GLY A 224 -7.54 -11.82 -18.85
CA GLY A 224 -6.64 -12.17 -17.76
C GLY A 224 -5.15 -12.26 -18.11
N LYS A 225 -4.75 -11.88 -19.36
CA LYS A 225 -3.36 -12.04 -19.80
C LYS A 225 -2.48 -10.84 -19.54
N LEU A 226 -3.07 -9.67 -19.38
CA LEU A 226 -2.37 -8.43 -19.06
C LEU A 226 -2.82 -7.96 -17.69
N ASN A 227 -1.91 -7.34 -16.95
CA ASN A 227 -2.19 -6.77 -15.65
C ASN A 227 -1.49 -5.42 -15.52
N ILE A 228 -2.10 -4.49 -14.80
CA ILE A 228 -1.47 -3.29 -14.26
C ILE A 228 -1.53 -3.43 -12.75
N SER A 229 -0.38 -3.65 -12.13
CA SER A 229 -0.26 -3.83 -10.68
C SER A 229 -0.14 -2.50 -9.94
N VAL A 230 -0.45 -2.52 -8.64
CA VAL A 230 -0.19 -1.38 -7.75
C VAL A 230 1.28 -1.00 -7.75
N SER A 231 2.18 -1.99 -7.80
CA SER A 231 3.64 -1.78 -7.81
C SER A 231 4.11 -1.08 -9.09
N GLU A 232 3.53 -1.41 -10.26
CA GLU A 232 3.85 -0.66 -11.49
C GLU A 232 3.42 0.80 -11.38
N ILE A 233 2.20 1.07 -10.86
CA ILE A 233 1.73 2.46 -10.66
C ILE A 233 2.63 3.19 -9.66
N ALA A 234 3.04 2.55 -8.58
CA ALA A 234 3.97 3.11 -7.61
C ALA A 234 5.33 3.45 -8.26
N GLN A 235 5.86 2.55 -9.08
CA GLN A 235 7.11 2.75 -9.81
C GLN A 235 7.03 3.95 -10.77
N TRP A 236 5.96 4.08 -11.59
CA TRP A 236 5.78 5.24 -12.49
C TRP A 236 5.77 6.56 -11.74
N ASN A 237 5.25 6.53 -10.51
CA ASN A 237 5.09 7.72 -9.69
C ASN A 237 6.24 7.94 -8.69
N LYS A 238 7.23 7.04 -8.65
CA LYS A 238 8.38 7.07 -7.73
C LYS A 238 7.94 7.14 -6.27
N THR A 239 6.96 6.31 -5.92
CA THR A 239 6.36 6.19 -4.60
C THR A 239 6.20 4.73 -4.20
N ILE A 240 5.43 4.45 -3.16
CA ILE A 240 5.19 3.13 -2.58
C ILE A 240 3.73 2.70 -2.75
N GLU A 241 3.50 1.41 -2.75
CA GLU A 241 2.18 0.79 -2.95
C GLU A 241 1.13 1.27 -1.95
N TRP A 242 1.55 1.51 -0.71
CA TRP A 242 0.67 2.04 0.35
C TRP A 242 0.07 3.38 -0.03
N GLU A 243 0.86 4.28 -0.61
CA GLU A 243 0.39 5.60 -1.04
C GLU A 243 -0.63 5.47 -2.16
N ILE A 244 -0.37 4.61 -3.15
CA ILE A 244 -1.32 4.37 -4.24
C ILE A 244 -2.66 3.89 -3.71
N LEU A 245 -2.66 2.85 -2.85
CA LEU A 245 -3.90 2.28 -2.31
C LEU A 245 -4.68 3.25 -1.43
N THR A 246 -3.98 3.99 -0.56
CA THR A 246 -4.63 4.89 0.41
C THR A 246 -5.14 6.18 -0.22
N ASN A 247 -4.59 6.60 -1.36
CA ASN A 247 -5.02 7.79 -2.07
C ASN A 247 -6.30 7.60 -2.89
N MET A 248 -6.73 6.36 -3.15
CA MET A 248 -7.95 6.10 -3.90
C MET A 248 -9.16 6.70 -3.19
N SER A 249 -9.75 7.70 -3.85
CA SER A 249 -10.77 8.58 -3.30
C SER A 249 -12.11 7.85 -3.07
N LYS A 250 -12.89 8.39 -2.13
CA LYS A 250 -14.30 7.99 -1.91
C LYS A 250 -15.24 8.44 -3.05
N ARG A 251 -14.74 9.22 -4.02
CA ARG A 251 -15.49 9.58 -5.24
C ARG A 251 -15.73 8.38 -6.16
N LEU A 252 -14.81 7.38 -6.11
CA LEU A 252 -14.98 6.15 -6.88
C LEU A 252 -16.04 5.27 -6.21
N GLU A 253 -16.99 4.82 -7.02
CA GLU A 253 -17.93 3.78 -6.61
C GLU A 253 -17.17 2.49 -6.32
N ARG A 254 -17.52 1.82 -5.22
CA ARG A 254 -16.94 0.53 -4.83
C ARG A 254 -17.98 -0.55 -5.00
N VAL A 255 -17.66 -1.51 -5.83
CA VAL A 255 -18.50 -2.68 -6.11
C VAL A 255 -17.77 -3.90 -5.59
N GLU A 256 -18.43 -4.66 -4.71
CA GLU A 256 -17.91 -5.96 -4.28
C GLU A 256 -18.16 -6.98 -5.39
N VAL A 257 -17.13 -7.76 -5.70
CA VAL A 257 -17.18 -8.85 -6.67
C VAL A 257 -16.87 -10.16 -5.96
N GLU A 258 -17.61 -11.21 -6.31
CA GLU A 258 -17.43 -12.57 -5.75
C GLU A 258 -16.21 -13.28 -6.36
#